data_ee6f160864ae1cb04c4d6c718db1033d
#
_entry.id   ee6f160864ae1cb04c4d6c718db1033d
#
_cell.length_a   1.000
_cell.length_b   1.000
_cell.length_c   1.000
_cell.angle_alpha   90.00
_cell.angle_beta   90.00
_cell.angle_gamma   90.00
#
_symmetry.space_group_name_H-M   'P 1'
#
loop_
_entity.id
_entity.type
_entity.pdbx_description
1 polymer ?
#
loop_
_entity_poly.entity_id
_entity_poly.type
_entity_poly.pdbx_seq_one_letter_code
_entity_poly.pdbx_strand_id
1 'polypeptide(L)'
;KKKTKHFSLGMKQRLGIGLALVGEPDLLVLDEPINGLDPQGIAEVRDTIQRLRDERNMTILTSSHILEELSKIATDYGIIHNGSLLQELTSEELMKRCSERIEIELIHPEQAVPILDRMGFTNYQVTDKEHIHIFERLNESAALNMELAKSGIPVKGISITSEELETYFLNLTGGNQNA
;
A
#
# COMPACT_ATOMS: atom_id res chain seq x y z
N LYS A 1 27.77 28.27 16.08
CA LYS A 1 27.77 27.25 15.01
C LYS A 1 28.00 25.88 15.67
N LYS A 2 27.01 24.94 15.51
CA LYS A 2 27.14 23.58 16.03
C LYS A 2 28.02 22.75 15.10
N LYS A 3 29.05 22.06 15.64
CA LYS A 3 29.91 21.19 14.83
C LYS A 3 29.11 19.91 14.45
N THR A 4 29.37 19.34 13.27
CA THR A 4 28.68 18.14 12.76
C THR A 4 28.76 16.92 13.69
N LYS A 5 29.84 16.81 14.49
CA LYS A 5 29.96 15.76 15.51
C LYS A 5 28.87 15.81 16.61
N HIS A 6 28.21 16.95 16.77
CA HIS A 6 27.13 17.17 17.74
C HIS A 6 25.73 17.19 17.10
N PHE A 7 25.63 16.81 15.82
CA PHE A 7 24.34 16.73 15.14
C PHE A 7 23.57 15.50 15.62
N SER A 8 22.26 15.66 15.79
CA SER A 8 21.34 14.52 15.93
C SER A 8 21.38 13.66 14.65
N LEU A 9 20.85 12.45 14.72
CA LEU A 9 20.75 11.57 13.56
C LEU A 9 19.96 12.26 12.43
N GLY A 10 18.80 12.85 12.71
CA GLY A 10 18.01 13.59 11.73
C GLY A 10 18.74 14.80 11.13
N MET A 11 19.54 15.53 11.94
CA MET A 11 20.39 16.60 11.38
C MET A 11 21.46 16.06 10.43
N LYS A 12 22.04 14.91 10.72
CA LYS A 12 23.03 14.27 9.84
C LYS A 12 22.39 13.79 8.56
N GLN A 13 21.20 13.21 8.65
CA GLN A 13 20.42 12.71 7.51
C GLN A 13 20.06 13.85 6.55
N ARG A 14 19.52 14.95 7.06
CA ARG A 14 19.22 16.14 6.23
C ARG A 14 20.46 16.79 5.63
N LEU A 15 21.58 16.80 6.35
CA LEU A 15 22.85 17.25 5.78
C LEU A 15 23.31 16.33 4.64
N GLY A 16 23.16 15.00 4.79
CA GLY A 16 23.46 14.02 3.75
C GLY A 16 22.63 14.23 2.49
N ILE A 17 21.30 14.42 2.64
CA ILE A 17 20.40 14.77 1.53
C ILE A 17 20.85 16.09 0.88
N GLY A 18 21.15 17.13 1.69
CA GLY A 18 21.65 18.40 1.17
C GLY A 18 22.96 18.29 0.39
N LEU A 19 23.87 17.40 0.81
CA LEU A 19 25.12 17.13 0.09
C LEU A 19 24.86 16.39 -1.22
N ALA A 20 23.94 15.43 -1.24
CA ALA A 20 23.57 14.70 -2.44
C ALA A 20 22.91 15.60 -3.51
N LEU A 21 22.30 16.70 -3.09
CA LEU A 21 21.69 17.71 -3.97
C LEU A 21 22.69 18.70 -4.57
N VAL A 22 23.96 18.67 -4.15
CA VAL A 22 25.00 19.51 -4.74
C VAL A 22 25.26 19.04 -6.17
N GLY A 23 25.11 19.94 -7.14
CA GLY A 23 25.24 19.58 -8.55
C GLY A 23 23.90 19.34 -9.27
N GLU A 24 22.78 19.55 -8.58
CA GLU A 24 21.41 19.52 -9.15
C GLU A 24 21.12 18.22 -9.91
N PRO A 25 21.17 17.05 -9.25
CA PRO A 25 20.95 15.76 -9.90
C PRO A 25 19.49 15.60 -10.33
N ASP A 26 19.25 14.87 -11.42
CA ASP A 26 17.91 14.48 -11.87
C ASP A 26 17.36 13.29 -11.06
N LEU A 27 18.24 12.46 -10.50
CA LEU A 27 17.91 11.27 -9.70
C LEU A 27 18.58 11.34 -8.34
N LEU A 28 17.80 11.18 -7.28
CA LEU A 28 18.26 11.05 -5.91
C LEU A 28 18.00 9.63 -5.40
N VAL A 29 19.04 8.94 -4.93
CA VAL A 29 18.91 7.60 -4.32
C VAL A 29 19.13 7.72 -2.82
N LEU A 30 18.15 7.28 -2.04
CA LEU A 30 18.14 7.32 -0.58
C LEU A 30 17.96 5.92 -0.02
N ASP A 31 18.95 5.44 0.70
CA ASP A 31 18.88 4.15 1.37
C ASP A 31 18.49 4.36 2.84
N GLU A 32 17.31 3.82 3.22
CA GLU A 32 16.73 3.89 4.57
C GLU A 32 16.77 5.31 5.20
N PRO A 33 16.28 6.37 4.52
CA PRO A 33 16.52 7.75 4.95
C PRO A 33 15.85 8.13 6.28
N ILE A 34 14.85 7.36 6.73
CA ILE A 34 14.08 7.63 7.96
C ILE A 34 14.44 6.67 9.10
N ASN A 35 15.31 5.69 8.85
CA ASN A 35 15.62 4.67 9.84
C ASN A 35 16.29 5.26 11.10
N GLY A 36 15.77 4.89 12.27
CA GLY A 36 16.30 5.33 13.57
C GLY A 36 16.04 6.79 13.93
N LEU A 37 15.21 7.49 13.18
CA LEU A 37 14.75 8.85 13.51
C LEU A 37 13.60 8.82 14.51
N ASP A 38 13.48 9.89 15.29
CA ASP A 38 12.28 10.16 16.07
C ASP A 38 11.12 10.63 15.14
N PRO A 39 9.87 10.61 15.62
CA PRO A 39 8.71 10.97 14.79
C PRO A 39 8.82 12.35 14.13
N GLN A 40 9.42 13.32 14.82
CA GLN A 40 9.65 14.64 14.25
C GLN A 40 10.68 14.59 13.13
N GLY A 41 11.78 13.86 13.30
CA GLY A 41 12.81 13.68 12.28
C GLY A 41 12.28 12.95 11.03
N ILE A 42 11.43 11.94 11.22
CA ILE A 42 10.73 11.25 10.12
C ILE A 42 9.90 12.25 9.31
N ALA A 43 9.04 13.04 9.99
CA ALA A 43 8.22 14.05 9.33
C ALA A 43 9.06 15.05 8.54
N GLU A 44 10.14 15.58 9.11
CA GLU A 44 11.01 16.56 8.46
C GLU A 44 11.74 15.98 7.23
N VAL A 45 12.16 14.71 7.26
CA VAL A 45 12.76 14.04 6.09
C VAL A 45 11.72 13.77 5.02
N ARG A 46 10.55 13.27 5.42
CA ARG A 46 9.40 13.05 4.51
C ARG A 46 9.03 14.34 3.77
N ASP A 47 8.81 15.43 4.49
CA ASP A 47 8.46 16.72 3.90
C ASP A 47 9.55 17.21 2.93
N THR A 48 10.82 16.94 3.24
CA THR A 48 11.94 17.25 2.35
C THR A 48 11.85 16.46 1.05
N ILE A 49 11.59 15.14 1.12
CA ILE A 49 11.43 14.27 -0.05
C ILE A 49 10.25 14.73 -0.91
N GLN A 50 9.09 14.98 -0.31
CA GLN A 50 7.90 15.45 -1.03
C GLN A 50 8.16 16.78 -1.75
N ARG A 51 8.80 17.74 -1.08
CA ARG A 51 9.14 19.02 -1.71
C ARG A 51 10.12 18.88 -2.87
N LEU A 52 11.11 18.00 -2.78
CA LEU A 52 12.04 17.75 -3.88
C LEU A 52 11.33 17.15 -5.08
N ARG A 53 10.40 16.21 -4.86
CA ARG A 53 9.56 15.64 -5.91
C ARG A 53 8.66 16.71 -6.55
N ASP A 54 7.89 17.44 -5.73
CA ASP A 54 6.80 18.29 -6.20
C ASP A 54 7.29 19.64 -6.74
N GLU A 55 8.28 20.27 -6.08
CA GLU A 55 8.78 21.60 -6.45
C GLU A 55 9.91 21.54 -7.48
N ARG A 56 10.68 20.44 -7.53
CA ARG A 56 11.83 20.28 -8.43
C ARG A 56 11.66 19.23 -9.49
N ASN A 57 10.51 18.53 -9.50
CA ASN A 57 10.22 17.41 -10.40
C ASN A 57 11.35 16.36 -10.42
N MET A 58 11.94 16.10 -9.24
CA MET A 58 13.07 15.21 -9.07
C MET A 58 12.61 13.76 -8.98
N THR A 59 13.29 12.86 -9.68
CA THR A 59 13.09 11.44 -9.49
C THR A 59 13.80 10.97 -8.22
N ILE A 60 13.08 10.31 -7.32
CA ILE A 60 13.62 9.84 -6.04
C ILE A 60 13.39 8.34 -5.92
N LEU A 61 14.49 7.59 -5.81
CA LEU A 61 14.46 6.18 -5.44
C LEU A 61 14.80 6.05 -3.96
N THR A 62 13.90 5.49 -3.17
CA THR A 62 14.11 5.33 -1.74
C THR A 62 13.82 3.91 -1.29
N SER A 63 14.64 3.37 -0.38
CA SER A 63 14.35 2.13 0.34
C SER A 63 13.75 2.44 1.71
N SER A 64 12.89 1.56 2.21
CA SER A 64 12.42 1.57 3.59
C SER A 64 11.85 0.19 3.96
N HIS A 65 11.99 -0.17 5.24
CA HIS A 65 11.27 -1.28 5.85
C HIS A 65 10.06 -0.80 6.67
N ILE A 66 9.84 0.51 6.76
CA ILE A 66 8.68 1.13 7.44
C ILE A 66 7.65 1.46 6.36
N LEU A 67 6.79 0.48 6.06
CA LEU A 67 5.85 0.54 4.93
C LEU A 67 4.84 1.67 5.08
N GLU A 68 4.35 1.93 6.31
CA GLU A 68 3.42 3.01 6.58
C GLU A 68 4.00 4.39 6.23
N GLU A 69 5.28 4.65 6.53
CA GLU A 69 5.91 5.93 6.17
C GLU A 69 6.22 6.02 4.67
N LEU A 70 6.58 4.90 4.05
CA LEU A 70 6.80 4.84 2.61
C LEU A 70 5.51 5.14 1.85
N SER A 71 4.36 4.65 2.33
CA SER A 71 3.05 4.86 1.69
C SER A 71 2.61 6.33 1.62
N LYS A 72 3.19 7.19 2.46
CA LYS A 72 2.90 8.62 2.47
C LYS A 72 3.67 9.41 1.40
N ILE A 73 4.70 8.82 0.79
CA ILE A 73 5.60 9.54 -0.15
C ILE A 73 5.77 8.86 -1.50
N ALA A 74 5.70 7.53 -1.56
CA ALA A 74 5.95 6.79 -2.78
C ALA A 74 4.76 6.88 -3.76
N THR A 75 5.07 6.99 -5.04
CA THR A 75 4.11 6.91 -6.15
C THR A 75 4.08 5.51 -6.75
N ASP A 76 5.22 4.84 -6.71
CA ASP A 76 5.44 3.52 -7.28
C ASP A 76 6.25 2.68 -6.30
N TYR A 77 6.04 1.37 -6.30
CA TYR A 77 6.66 0.42 -5.40
C TYR A 77 7.33 -0.70 -6.17
N GLY A 78 8.55 -1.04 -5.76
CA GLY A 78 9.20 -2.28 -6.12
C GLY A 78 9.41 -3.15 -4.88
N ILE A 79 8.80 -4.33 -4.82
CA ILE A 79 8.95 -5.27 -3.72
C ILE A 79 10.07 -6.23 -4.04
N ILE A 80 11.14 -6.18 -3.24
CA ILE A 80 12.34 -6.98 -3.43
C ILE A 80 12.47 -7.99 -2.29
N HIS A 81 12.72 -9.25 -2.63
CA HIS A 81 13.01 -10.30 -1.66
C HIS A 81 14.07 -11.25 -2.21
N ASN A 82 15.05 -11.62 -1.38
CA ASN A 82 16.16 -12.51 -1.75
C ASN A 82 16.85 -12.13 -3.07
N GLY A 83 17.07 -10.82 -3.29
CA GLY A 83 17.74 -10.30 -4.48
C GLY A 83 16.91 -10.31 -5.76
N SER A 84 15.63 -10.66 -5.69
CA SER A 84 14.70 -10.67 -6.81
C SER A 84 13.60 -9.63 -6.62
N LEU A 85 13.26 -8.92 -7.69
CA LEU A 85 12.08 -8.06 -7.74
C LEU A 85 10.85 -8.95 -7.90
N LEU A 86 10.02 -9.01 -6.86
CA LEU A 86 8.82 -9.85 -6.84
C LEU A 86 7.65 -9.18 -7.55
N GLN A 87 7.52 -7.86 -7.36
CA GLN A 87 6.39 -7.11 -7.87
C GLN A 87 6.74 -5.63 -8.05
N GLU A 88 6.16 -5.02 -9.08
CA GLU A 88 6.07 -3.57 -9.27
C GLU A 88 4.59 -3.18 -9.30
N LEU A 89 4.24 -2.09 -8.63
CA LEU A 89 2.88 -1.57 -8.60
C LEU A 89 2.87 -0.08 -8.22
N THR A 90 1.83 0.60 -8.65
CA THR A 90 1.59 1.99 -8.27
C THR A 90 1.03 2.09 -6.84
N SER A 91 1.09 3.29 -6.26
CA SER A 91 0.46 3.57 -4.96
C SER A 91 -1.05 3.30 -4.98
N GLU A 92 -1.72 3.64 -6.09
CA GLU A 92 -3.15 3.40 -6.27
C GLU A 92 -3.48 1.89 -6.25
N GLU A 93 -2.72 1.08 -6.99
CA GLU A 93 -2.89 -0.37 -7.01
C GLU A 93 -2.64 -1.01 -5.65
N LEU A 94 -1.59 -0.55 -4.93
CA LEU A 94 -1.28 -1.02 -3.59
C LEU A 94 -2.41 -0.68 -2.62
N MET A 95 -2.86 0.58 -2.61
CA MET A 95 -3.95 1.03 -1.75
C MET A 95 -5.26 0.31 -2.04
N LYS A 96 -5.56 0.04 -3.32
CA LYS A 96 -6.73 -0.75 -3.70
C LYS A 96 -6.68 -2.17 -3.14
N ARG A 97 -5.51 -2.82 -3.16
CA ARG A 97 -5.33 -4.17 -2.59
C ARG A 97 -5.48 -4.20 -1.08
N CYS A 98 -5.02 -3.14 -0.40
CA CYS A 98 -5.07 -3.01 1.05
C CYS A 98 -6.36 -2.36 1.56
N SER A 99 -7.25 -1.87 0.67
CA SER A 99 -8.49 -1.21 1.07
C SER A 99 -9.48 -2.16 1.72
N GLU A 100 -10.31 -1.61 2.60
CA GLU A 100 -11.47 -2.34 3.12
C GLU A 100 -12.38 -2.78 1.98
N ARG A 101 -12.84 -4.02 2.05
CA ARG A 101 -13.71 -4.64 1.06
C ARG A 101 -14.67 -5.63 1.69
N ILE A 102 -15.80 -5.82 1.07
CA ILE A 102 -16.61 -7.01 1.32
C ILE A 102 -15.98 -8.14 0.52
N GLU A 103 -15.61 -9.20 1.21
CA GLU A 103 -15.15 -10.45 0.60
C GLU A 103 -16.27 -11.47 0.68
N ILE A 104 -16.64 -12.03 -0.47
CA ILE A 104 -17.71 -13.04 -0.57
C ILE A 104 -17.09 -14.30 -1.16
N GLU A 105 -17.23 -15.41 -0.43
CA GLU A 105 -16.88 -16.74 -0.90
C GLU A 105 -18.12 -17.45 -1.44
N LEU A 106 -18.04 -17.91 -2.70
CA LEU A 106 -19.12 -18.53 -3.46
C LEU A 106 -18.60 -19.78 -4.18
N ILE A 107 -19.51 -20.69 -4.53
CA ILE A 107 -19.15 -21.85 -5.39
C ILE A 107 -19.00 -21.38 -6.84
N HIS A 108 -19.84 -20.44 -7.26
CA HIS A 108 -19.91 -19.90 -8.62
C HIS A 108 -20.02 -18.36 -8.58
N PRO A 109 -18.90 -17.64 -8.43
CA PRO A 109 -18.92 -16.17 -8.31
C PRO A 109 -19.60 -15.46 -9.49
N GLU A 110 -19.51 -16.02 -10.68
CA GLU A 110 -20.10 -15.47 -11.90
C GLU A 110 -21.62 -15.33 -11.82
N GLN A 111 -22.30 -16.14 -11.01
CA GLN A 111 -23.75 -16.07 -10.82
C GLN A 111 -24.18 -14.87 -9.96
N ALA A 112 -23.28 -14.34 -9.15
CA ALA A 112 -23.56 -13.17 -8.31
C ALA A 112 -23.44 -11.84 -9.08
N VAL A 113 -22.70 -11.80 -10.18
CA VAL A 113 -22.47 -10.58 -10.98
C VAL A 113 -23.78 -9.90 -11.41
N PRO A 114 -24.78 -10.58 -12.00
CA PRO A 114 -26.04 -9.94 -12.37
C PRO A 114 -26.82 -9.37 -11.19
N ILE A 115 -26.62 -9.91 -9.99
CA ILE A 115 -27.27 -9.43 -8.77
C ILE A 115 -26.58 -8.18 -8.26
N LEU A 116 -25.24 -8.17 -8.27
CA LEU A 116 -24.43 -6.99 -7.93
C LEU A 116 -24.82 -5.81 -8.85
N ASP A 117 -24.86 -6.03 -10.16
CA ASP A 117 -25.25 -5.02 -11.14
C ASP A 117 -26.68 -4.50 -10.89
N ARG A 118 -27.65 -5.39 -10.62
CA ARG A 118 -29.02 -5.02 -10.29
C ARG A 118 -29.14 -4.21 -9.00
N MET A 119 -28.30 -4.50 -8.02
CA MET A 119 -28.23 -3.74 -6.77
C MET A 119 -27.47 -2.42 -6.92
N GLY A 120 -26.86 -2.17 -8.09
CA GLY A 120 -26.11 -0.96 -8.41
C GLY A 120 -24.69 -0.93 -7.85
N PHE A 121 -24.09 -2.08 -7.57
CA PHE A 121 -22.67 -2.17 -7.31
C PHE A 121 -21.89 -2.04 -8.61
N THR A 122 -20.86 -1.20 -8.62
CA THR A 122 -20.04 -0.89 -9.80
C THR A 122 -18.55 -1.11 -9.56
N ASN A 123 -18.10 -1.08 -8.29
CA ASN A 123 -16.72 -1.26 -7.91
C ASN A 123 -16.52 -2.61 -7.22
N TYR A 124 -16.49 -3.67 -8.02
CA TYR A 124 -16.21 -5.02 -7.56
C TYR A 124 -15.28 -5.77 -8.52
N GLN A 125 -14.68 -6.85 -8.04
CA GLN A 125 -13.79 -7.70 -8.82
C GLN A 125 -14.01 -9.17 -8.45
N VAL A 126 -14.20 -10.02 -9.46
CA VAL A 126 -14.08 -11.48 -9.32
C VAL A 126 -12.59 -11.80 -9.29
N THR A 127 -12.07 -12.22 -8.14
CA THR A 127 -10.62 -12.38 -7.92
C THR A 127 -10.12 -13.76 -8.32
N ASP A 128 -10.94 -14.78 -8.08
CA ASP A 128 -10.65 -16.15 -8.44
C ASP A 128 -11.93 -16.97 -8.67
N LYS A 129 -11.83 -18.30 -8.60
CA LYS A 129 -12.94 -19.23 -8.85
C LYS A 129 -13.98 -19.27 -7.73
N GLU A 130 -13.71 -18.67 -6.58
CA GLU A 130 -14.55 -18.76 -5.39
C GLU A 130 -14.81 -17.40 -4.73
N HIS A 131 -14.07 -16.34 -5.09
CA HIS A 131 -14.14 -15.06 -4.38
C HIS A 131 -14.54 -13.86 -5.25
N ILE A 132 -15.35 -12.98 -4.65
CA ILE A 132 -15.63 -11.62 -5.14
C ILE A 132 -15.23 -10.64 -4.06
N HIS A 133 -14.47 -9.61 -4.45
CA HIS A 133 -14.16 -8.45 -3.62
C HIS A 133 -14.98 -7.25 -4.07
N ILE A 134 -15.63 -6.56 -3.13
CA ILE A 134 -16.44 -5.36 -3.39
C ILE A 134 -15.87 -4.22 -2.55
N PHE A 135 -15.50 -3.12 -3.21
CA PHE A 135 -14.75 -2.01 -2.63
C PHE A 135 -15.63 -0.78 -2.34
N GLU A 136 -16.92 -0.96 -2.24
CA GLU A 136 -17.89 0.09 -1.99
C GLU A 136 -19.04 -0.40 -1.12
N ARG A 137 -19.79 0.52 -0.51
CA ARG A 137 -21.05 0.25 0.21
C ARG A 137 -20.91 -0.89 1.25
N LEU A 138 -19.82 -0.86 2.03
CA LEU A 138 -19.45 -1.94 2.96
C LEU A 138 -20.54 -2.21 4.01
N ASN A 139 -21.28 -1.19 4.39
CA ASN A 139 -22.43 -1.28 5.32
C ASN A 139 -23.62 -2.05 4.75
N GLU A 140 -23.63 -2.39 3.47
CA GLU A 140 -24.71 -3.13 2.81
C GLU A 140 -24.42 -4.63 2.66
N SER A 141 -23.36 -5.14 3.26
CA SER A 141 -23.00 -6.57 3.22
C SER A 141 -24.14 -7.51 3.63
N ALA A 142 -24.90 -7.14 4.66
CA ALA A 142 -26.06 -7.92 5.10
C ALA A 142 -27.21 -7.92 4.06
N ALA A 143 -27.49 -6.78 3.43
CA ALA A 143 -28.50 -6.66 2.37
C ALA A 143 -28.09 -7.47 1.14
N LEU A 144 -26.82 -7.41 0.77
CA LEU A 144 -26.26 -8.18 -0.33
C LEU A 144 -26.37 -9.68 -0.07
N ASN A 145 -25.99 -10.16 1.12
CA ASN A 145 -26.12 -11.58 1.48
C ASN A 145 -27.57 -12.05 1.37
N MET A 146 -28.52 -11.23 1.84
CA MET A 146 -29.94 -11.55 1.75
C MET A 146 -30.42 -11.64 0.30
N GLU A 147 -29.97 -10.76 -0.58
CA GLU A 147 -30.38 -10.75 -1.98
C GLU A 147 -29.78 -11.93 -2.76
N LEU A 148 -28.53 -12.31 -2.48
CA LEU A 148 -27.91 -13.51 -3.02
C LEU A 148 -28.69 -14.76 -2.60
N ALA A 149 -29.02 -14.87 -1.32
CA ALA A 149 -29.79 -16.01 -0.80
C ALA A 149 -31.20 -16.10 -1.43
N LYS A 150 -31.93 -14.97 -1.58
CA LYS A 150 -33.24 -14.93 -2.27
C LYS A 150 -33.13 -15.36 -3.73
N SER A 151 -32.00 -15.11 -4.37
CA SER A 151 -31.74 -15.48 -5.76
C SER A 151 -31.24 -16.94 -5.88
N GLY A 152 -31.19 -17.68 -4.79
CA GLY A 152 -30.79 -19.09 -4.78
C GLY A 152 -29.27 -19.30 -4.91
N ILE A 153 -28.46 -18.26 -4.66
CA ILE A 153 -27.01 -18.35 -4.70
C ILE A 153 -26.50 -18.64 -3.29
N PRO A 154 -25.92 -19.83 -3.04
CA PRO A 154 -25.37 -20.17 -1.73
C PRO A 154 -24.06 -19.42 -1.48
N VAL A 155 -24.04 -18.60 -0.42
CA VAL A 155 -22.87 -17.92 0.07
C VAL A 155 -22.18 -18.81 1.09
N LYS A 156 -20.90 -19.17 0.87
CA LYS A 156 -20.08 -19.92 1.82
C LYS A 156 -19.60 -19.02 2.97
N GLY A 157 -19.23 -17.79 2.64
CA GLY A 157 -18.74 -16.79 3.59
C GLY A 157 -18.94 -15.37 3.07
N ILE A 158 -19.18 -14.43 3.98
CA ILE A 158 -19.17 -13.00 3.71
C ILE A 158 -18.53 -12.29 4.90
N SER A 159 -17.54 -11.46 4.64
CA SER A 159 -16.83 -10.69 5.66
C SER A 159 -16.45 -9.31 5.12
N ILE A 160 -16.25 -8.37 6.04
CA ILE A 160 -15.58 -7.11 5.72
C ILE A 160 -14.13 -7.30 6.18
N THR A 161 -13.22 -7.15 5.25
CA THR A 161 -11.79 -7.36 5.49
C THR A 161 -10.98 -6.22 4.89
N SER A 162 -9.82 -5.98 5.48
CA SER A 162 -8.77 -5.14 4.91
C SER A 162 -7.45 -5.88 5.08
N GLU A 163 -6.52 -5.63 4.20
CA GLU A 163 -5.17 -6.16 4.33
C GLU A 163 -4.24 -5.01 4.72
N GLU A 164 -3.54 -5.15 5.84
CA GLU A 164 -2.50 -4.19 6.21
C GLU A 164 -1.32 -4.32 5.24
N LEU A 165 -0.63 -3.22 4.96
CA LEU A 165 0.53 -3.18 4.07
C LEU A 165 1.60 -4.19 4.47
N GLU A 166 1.83 -4.32 5.77
CA GLU A 166 2.77 -5.28 6.35
C GLU A 166 2.35 -6.72 6.05
N THR A 167 1.07 -7.04 6.20
CA THR A 167 0.52 -8.37 5.91
C THR A 167 0.64 -8.69 4.42
N TYR A 168 0.29 -7.74 3.55
CA TYR A 168 0.46 -7.87 2.11
C TYR A 168 1.92 -8.19 1.73
N PHE A 169 2.87 -7.44 2.30
CA PHE A 169 4.29 -7.68 2.10
C PHE A 169 4.75 -9.06 2.58
N LEU A 170 4.32 -9.47 3.79
CA LEU A 170 4.65 -10.77 4.36
C LEU A 170 4.11 -11.92 3.50
N ASN A 171 2.89 -11.80 2.97
CA ASN A 171 2.30 -12.79 2.08
C ASN A 171 3.11 -12.96 0.79
N LEU A 172 3.59 -11.86 0.20
CA LEU A 172 4.44 -11.89 -0.99
C LEU A 172 5.82 -12.49 -0.74
N THR A 173 6.39 -12.26 0.45
CA THR A 173 7.76 -12.72 0.80
C THR A 173 7.79 -14.11 1.43
N GLY A 174 6.64 -14.79 1.54
CA GLY A 174 6.55 -16.14 2.11
C GLY A 174 6.56 -16.18 3.64
N GLY A 175 6.32 -15.06 4.33
CA GLY A 175 6.33 -14.95 5.78
C GLY A 175 5.23 -15.73 6.52
N ASN A 176 4.20 -16.21 5.82
CA ASN A 176 3.07 -16.95 6.40
C ASN A 176 3.11 -18.47 6.20
N GLN A 177 4.26 -19.07 5.88
CA GLN A 177 4.31 -20.54 5.69
C GLN A 177 4.51 -21.36 6.99
N ASN A 178 4.47 -20.75 8.18
CA ASN A 178 4.55 -21.47 9.46
C ASN A 178 3.68 -20.80 10.53
N ALA A 179 2.38 -21.01 10.48
CA ALA A 179 1.50 -20.88 11.63
C ALA A 179 0.45 -22.00 11.61
#